data_d389da97d68b3312aa70b75262e33b49
#
_entry.id   d389da97d68b3312aa70b75262e33b49
#
_cell.length_a   1.000
_cell.length_b   1.000
_cell.length_c   1.000
_cell.angle_alpha   90.00
_cell.angle_beta   90.00
_cell.angle_gamma   90.00
#
_symmetry.space_group_name_H-M   'P 1'
#
loop_
_entity.id
_entity.type
_entity.pdbx_description
1 polymer ?
#
loop_
_entity_poly.entity_id
_entity_poly.type
_entity_poly.pdbx_seq_one_letter_code
_entity_poly.pdbx_strand_id
1 'polypeptide(L)'
;MIDEALFDAEEKMEKAVHVTRDELGGLRTGRANASAFARLVVDYYGAPTPIPQMASVTVPEARMAVIKAYDSSQIQAIEKAIRDSDLGVNPTNDGQVIRVVFPQLTEERRRDLVKQARSKGEDAKVAIRNVRRRAKEELDRIAKDGEAGEDEVRRAEKELDDLTAQHVNGIDDAVKNKESELLEV
;
A
#
# COMPACT_ATOMS: atom_id res chain seq x y z
N MET A 1 21.56 24.13 3.63
CA MET A 1 20.81 24.53 2.43
C MET A 1 20.78 23.43 1.36
N ILE A 2 21.92 23.08 0.71
CA ILE A 2 21.94 21.97 -0.27
C ILE A 2 21.49 20.64 0.35
N ASP A 3 22.09 20.26 1.48
CA ASP A 3 21.76 19.01 2.18
C ASP A 3 20.28 18.98 2.63
N GLU A 4 19.75 20.12 3.02
CA GLU A 4 18.35 20.27 3.40
C GLU A 4 17.41 20.08 2.20
N ALA A 5 17.76 20.65 1.04
CA ALA A 5 16.99 20.48 -0.18
C ALA A 5 16.99 19.02 -0.68
N LEU A 6 18.13 18.33 -0.59
CA LEU A 6 18.25 16.91 -0.91
C LEU A 6 17.48 16.04 0.07
N PHE A 7 17.60 16.30 1.36
CA PHE A 7 16.88 15.58 2.41
C PHE A 7 15.35 15.71 2.27
N ASP A 8 14.86 16.93 2.05
CA ASP A 8 13.43 17.19 1.81
C ASP A 8 12.92 16.45 0.55
N ALA A 9 13.73 16.43 -0.50
CA ALA A 9 13.40 15.68 -1.72
C ALA A 9 13.35 14.17 -1.47
N GLU A 10 14.33 13.61 -0.78
CA GLU A 10 14.38 12.20 -0.42
C GLU A 10 13.17 11.79 0.42
N GLU A 11 12.86 12.53 1.49
CA GLU A 11 11.71 12.28 2.34
C GLU A 11 10.38 12.26 1.55
N LYS A 12 10.20 13.22 0.64
CA LYS A 12 9.00 13.30 -0.21
C LYS A 12 8.93 12.15 -1.22
N MET A 13 10.06 11.73 -1.78
CA MET A 13 10.14 10.60 -2.69
C MET A 13 9.85 9.27 -1.96
N GLU A 14 10.42 9.07 -0.77
CA GLU A 14 10.15 7.91 0.08
C GLU A 14 8.66 7.83 0.45
N LYS A 15 8.07 8.96 0.81
CA LYS A 15 6.63 9.03 1.10
C LYS A 15 5.78 8.62 -0.10
N ALA A 16 6.14 9.06 -1.31
CA ALA A 16 5.44 8.68 -2.53
C ALA A 16 5.52 7.17 -2.78
N VAL A 17 6.70 6.56 -2.58
CA VAL A 17 6.89 5.10 -2.69
C VAL A 17 6.07 4.36 -1.64
N HIS A 18 6.09 4.82 -0.38
CA HIS A 18 5.33 4.20 0.71
C HIS A 18 3.82 4.23 0.46
N VAL A 19 3.28 5.39 0.10
CA VAL A 19 1.84 5.54 -0.23
C VAL A 19 1.45 4.62 -1.38
N THR A 20 2.28 4.54 -2.42
CA THR A 20 2.00 3.67 -3.58
C THR A 20 2.03 2.19 -3.21
N ARG A 21 2.97 1.76 -2.37
CA ARG A 21 3.00 0.39 -1.85
C ARG A 21 1.76 0.05 -1.04
N ASP A 22 1.28 0.98 -0.22
CA ASP A 22 0.04 0.81 0.54
C ASP A 22 -1.18 0.71 -0.37
N GLU A 23 -1.25 1.56 -1.40
CA GLU A 23 -2.33 1.51 -2.39
C GLU A 23 -2.31 0.21 -3.21
N LEU A 24 -1.14 -0.26 -3.63
CA LEU A 24 -0.99 -1.55 -4.31
C LEU A 24 -1.37 -2.71 -3.39
N GLY A 25 -1.00 -2.65 -2.11
CA GLY A 25 -1.40 -3.63 -1.10
C GLY A 25 -2.91 -3.75 -0.92
N GLY A 26 -3.66 -2.68 -1.17
CA GLY A 26 -5.12 -2.66 -1.14
C GLY A 26 -5.80 -3.30 -2.37
N LEU A 27 -5.07 -3.59 -3.44
CA LEU A 27 -5.61 -4.30 -4.61
C LEU A 27 -5.78 -5.80 -4.30
N ARG A 28 -6.97 -6.32 -4.53
CA ARG A 28 -7.32 -7.71 -4.21
C ARG A 28 -6.66 -8.68 -5.18
N THR A 29 -5.95 -9.67 -4.65
CA THR A 29 -5.27 -10.71 -5.43
C THR A 29 -6.07 -12.01 -5.58
N GLY A 30 -7.25 -12.11 -4.94
CA GLY A 30 -8.01 -13.36 -4.82
C GLY A 30 -7.45 -14.32 -3.76
N ARG A 31 -6.33 -13.97 -3.11
CA ARG A 31 -5.77 -14.73 -1.98
C ARG A 31 -6.28 -14.18 -0.66
N ALA A 32 -6.53 -15.07 0.29
CA ALA A 32 -6.82 -14.69 1.66
C ALA A 32 -5.59 -14.04 2.30
N ASN A 33 -5.82 -12.93 3.01
CA ASN A 33 -4.79 -12.22 3.74
C ASN A 33 -5.36 -11.74 5.09
N ALA A 34 -4.66 -12.04 6.17
CA ALA A 34 -5.05 -11.59 7.50
C ALA A 34 -5.14 -10.06 7.61
N SER A 35 -4.29 -9.33 6.90
CA SER A 35 -4.29 -7.87 6.89
C SER A 35 -5.54 -7.26 6.25
N ALA A 36 -6.27 -8.00 5.42
CA ALA A 36 -7.53 -7.55 4.83
C ALA A 36 -8.61 -7.25 5.90
N PHE A 37 -8.52 -7.90 7.05
CA PHE A 37 -9.45 -7.73 8.18
C PHE A 37 -9.00 -6.65 9.17
N ALA A 38 -7.77 -6.17 9.07
CA ALA A 38 -7.19 -5.23 10.04
C ALA A 38 -7.91 -3.87 10.08
N ARG A 39 -8.53 -3.48 8.97
CA ARG A 39 -9.25 -2.21 8.84
C ARG A 39 -10.74 -2.31 9.17
N LEU A 40 -11.25 -3.52 9.36
CA LEU A 40 -12.64 -3.74 9.69
C LEU A 40 -12.86 -3.49 11.18
N VAL A 41 -13.87 -2.70 11.47
CA VAL A 41 -14.24 -2.28 12.83
C VAL A 41 -15.57 -2.91 13.20
N VAL A 42 -15.61 -3.47 14.41
CA VAL A 42 -16.80 -4.08 15.00
C VAL A 42 -17.24 -3.24 16.19
N ASP A 43 -18.52 -3.05 16.37
CA ASP A 43 -19.07 -2.46 17.60
C ASP A 43 -18.96 -3.49 18.74
N TYR A 44 -17.99 -3.28 19.62
CA TYR A 44 -17.78 -4.08 20.80
C TYR A 44 -18.21 -3.30 22.04
N TYR A 45 -19.41 -3.64 22.56
CA TYR A 45 -20.04 -2.96 23.70
C TYR A 45 -20.08 -1.42 23.55
N GLY A 46 -20.43 -0.95 22.36
CA GLY A 46 -20.53 0.48 22.03
C GLY A 46 -19.21 1.15 21.62
N ALA A 47 -18.08 0.42 21.64
CA ALA A 47 -16.77 0.93 21.23
C ALA A 47 -16.34 0.33 19.87
N PRO A 48 -16.03 1.16 18.85
CA PRO A 48 -15.48 0.69 17.59
C PRO A 48 -14.13 -0.01 17.84
N THR A 49 -14.04 -1.30 17.51
CA THR A 49 -12.85 -2.12 17.80
C THR A 49 -12.40 -2.85 16.54
N PRO A 50 -11.13 -2.73 16.11
CA PRO A 50 -10.60 -3.49 14.99
C PRO A 50 -10.65 -5.00 15.24
N ILE A 51 -10.95 -5.79 14.21
CA ILE A 51 -11.06 -7.25 14.30
C ILE A 51 -9.82 -7.90 14.96
N PRO A 52 -8.57 -7.52 14.62
CA PRO A 52 -7.39 -8.12 15.25
C PRO A 52 -7.32 -7.99 16.79
N GLN A 53 -8.01 -7.02 17.36
CA GLN A 53 -8.10 -6.85 18.82
C GLN A 53 -9.16 -7.75 19.47
N MET A 54 -10.08 -8.30 18.67
CA MET A 54 -11.21 -9.11 19.13
C MET A 54 -11.06 -10.59 18.78
N ALA A 55 -10.19 -10.91 17.84
CA ALA A 55 -10.08 -12.24 17.27
C ALA A 55 -8.69 -12.51 16.73
N SER A 56 -8.31 -13.78 16.67
CA SER A 56 -7.17 -14.23 15.88
C SER A 56 -7.59 -14.52 14.46
N VAL A 57 -6.77 -14.12 13.49
CA VAL A 57 -6.97 -14.38 12.06
C VAL A 57 -5.87 -15.28 11.54
N THR A 58 -6.22 -16.42 10.99
CA THR A 58 -5.29 -17.36 10.37
C THR A 58 -5.69 -17.61 8.92
N VAL A 59 -4.73 -17.96 8.07
CA VAL A 59 -4.95 -18.27 6.66
C VAL A 59 -4.44 -19.70 6.40
N PRO A 60 -5.27 -20.73 6.66
CA PRO A 60 -4.85 -22.13 6.50
C PRO A 60 -4.71 -22.56 5.03
N GLU A 61 -5.42 -21.87 4.12
CA GLU A 61 -5.41 -22.13 2.69
C GLU A 61 -5.34 -20.82 1.89
N ALA A 62 -4.90 -20.90 0.64
CA ALA A 62 -4.65 -19.71 -0.20
C ALA A 62 -5.85 -18.77 -0.35
N ARG A 63 -7.09 -19.30 -0.26
CA ARG A 63 -8.32 -18.53 -0.42
C ARG A 63 -9.27 -18.60 0.78
N MET A 64 -8.81 -19.12 1.91
CA MET A 64 -9.62 -19.24 3.11
C MET A 64 -8.93 -18.61 4.30
N ALA A 65 -9.63 -17.73 5.00
CA ALA A 65 -9.26 -17.23 6.31
C ALA A 65 -10.16 -17.83 7.39
N VAL A 66 -9.58 -18.09 8.56
CA VAL A 66 -10.30 -18.54 9.75
C VAL A 66 -10.14 -17.50 10.85
N ILE A 67 -11.26 -17.01 11.36
CA ILE A 67 -11.32 -16.01 12.42
C ILE A 67 -11.89 -16.65 13.66
N LYS A 68 -11.10 -16.66 14.73
CA LYS A 68 -11.50 -17.17 16.04
C LYS A 68 -11.65 -16.01 17.01
N ALA A 69 -12.89 -15.70 17.37
CA ALA A 69 -13.18 -14.67 18.37
C ALA A 69 -12.65 -15.06 19.75
N TYR A 70 -12.05 -14.10 20.46
CA TYR A 70 -11.64 -14.30 21.86
C TYR A 70 -12.86 -14.38 22.77
N ASP A 71 -13.92 -13.65 22.44
CA ASP A 71 -15.22 -13.72 23.08
C ASP A 71 -16.25 -14.31 22.10
N SER A 72 -16.72 -15.51 22.38
CA SER A 72 -17.65 -16.24 21.51
C SER A 72 -19.00 -15.52 21.34
N SER A 73 -19.39 -14.67 22.27
CA SER A 73 -20.60 -13.85 22.15
C SER A 73 -20.53 -12.81 21.03
N GLN A 74 -19.33 -12.49 20.54
CA GLN A 74 -19.08 -11.50 19.49
C GLN A 74 -18.97 -12.11 18.07
N ILE A 75 -19.08 -13.41 17.93
CA ILE A 75 -18.96 -14.09 16.62
C ILE A 75 -19.93 -13.52 15.59
N GLN A 76 -21.18 -13.32 15.96
CA GLN A 76 -22.21 -12.78 15.05
C GLN A 76 -21.93 -11.33 14.65
N ALA A 77 -21.44 -10.51 15.58
CA ALA A 77 -21.08 -9.13 15.28
C ALA A 77 -19.87 -9.04 14.34
N ILE A 78 -18.87 -9.88 14.53
CA ILE A 78 -17.70 -9.98 13.66
C ILE A 78 -18.12 -10.49 12.26
N GLU A 79 -18.93 -11.52 12.18
CA GLU A 79 -19.47 -12.06 10.93
C GLU A 79 -20.24 -11.01 10.15
N LYS A 80 -21.12 -10.26 10.83
CA LYS A 80 -21.88 -9.17 10.22
C LYS A 80 -20.96 -8.08 9.68
N ALA A 81 -19.96 -7.65 10.43
CA ALA A 81 -18.99 -6.64 9.99
C ALA A 81 -18.24 -7.08 8.72
N ILE A 82 -17.88 -8.36 8.62
CA ILE A 82 -17.22 -8.93 7.43
C ILE A 82 -18.19 -8.97 6.25
N ARG A 83 -19.42 -9.40 6.47
CA ARG A 83 -20.45 -9.48 5.42
C ARG A 83 -20.80 -8.10 4.84
N ASP A 84 -20.94 -7.10 5.70
CA ASP A 84 -21.31 -5.74 5.31
C ASP A 84 -20.10 -4.95 4.78
N SER A 85 -18.88 -5.51 4.84
CA SER A 85 -17.67 -4.88 4.33
C SER A 85 -17.61 -4.91 2.80
N ASP A 86 -16.69 -4.11 2.25
CA ASP A 86 -16.40 -4.08 0.81
C ASP A 86 -15.45 -5.19 0.34
N LEU A 87 -15.14 -6.17 1.21
CA LEU A 87 -14.29 -7.31 0.85
C LEU A 87 -14.94 -8.24 -0.20
N GLY A 88 -16.28 -8.22 -0.32
CA GLY A 88 -16.99 -9.05 -1.30
C GLY A 88 -16.90 -10.55 -1.00
N VAL A 89 -16.88 -10.91 0.27
CA VAL A 89 -16.78 -12.29 0.78
C VAL A 89 -18.03 -12.68 1.55
N ASN A 90 -18.33 -13.97 1.58
CA ASN A 90 -19.44 -14.51 2.38
C ASN A 90 -18.86 -15.30 3.57
N PRO A 91 -18.88 -14.71 4.78
CA PRO A 91 -18.46 -15.42 5.97
C PRO A 91 -19.49 -16.47 6.39
N THR A 92 -19.02 -17.60 6.92
CA THR A 92 -19.84 -18.62 7.56
C THR A 92 -19.29 -18.91 8.94
N ASN A 93 -20.15 -19.18 9.93
CA ASN A 93 -19.71 -19.57 11.27
C ASN A 93 -20.31 -20.94 11.68
N ASP A 94 -19.56 -21.67 12.48
CA ASP A 94 -19.99 -22.94 13.08
C ASP A 94 -20.26 -22.81 14.60
N GLY A 95 -20.35 -21.58 15.11
CA GLY A 95 -20.49 -21.28 16.53
C GLY A 95 -19.18 -21.16 17.30
N GLN A 96 -18.04 -21.56 16.71
CA GLN A 96 -16.70 -21.46 17.31
C GLN A 96 -15.76 -20.58 16.50
N VAL A 97 -15.78 -20.72 15.19
CA VAL A 97 -14.94 -19.94 14.27
C VAL A 97 -15.74 -19.42 13.09
N ILE A 98 -15.26 -18.36 12.48
CA ILE A 98 -15.78 -17.80 11.24
C ILE A 98 -14.84 -18.21 10.11
N ARG A 99 -15.38 -18.84 9.07
CA ARG A 99 -14.65 -19.16 7.84
C ARG A 99 -15.03 -18.18 6.76
N VAL A 100 -14.01 -17.60 6.14
CA VAL A 100 -14.17 -16.64 5.04
C VAL A 100 -13.46 -17.20 3.82
N VAL A 101 -14.23 -17.47 2.77
CA VAL A 101 -13.70 -17.93 1.50
C VAL A 101 -13.61 -16.75 0.55
N PHE A 102 -12.41 -16.48 0.03
CA PHE A 102 -12.18 -15.44 -0.97
C PHE A 102 -12.49 -16.00 -2.36
N PRO A 103 -13.41 -15.39 -3.12
CA PRO A 103 -13.75 -15.86 -4.44
C PRO A 103 -12.55 -15.70 -5.38
N GLN A 104 -12.39 -16.66 -6.30
CA GLN A 104 -11.38 -16.58 -7.34
C GLN A 104 -11.67 -15.41 -8.28
N LEU A 105 -10.64 -14.64 -8.62
CA LEU A 105 -10.76 -13.57 -9.60
C LEU A 105 -10.95 -14.13 -11.00
N THR A 106 -11.84 -13.51 -11.79
CA THR A 106 -11.94 -13.78 -13.22
C THR A 106 -10.70 -13.26 -13.96
N GLU A 107 -10.40 -13.81 -15.12
CA GLU A 107 -9.28 -13.33 -15.95
C GLU A 107 -9.45 -11.83 -16.33
N GLU A 108 -10.67 -11.44 -16.68
CA GLU A 108 -11.01 -10.04 -16.95
C GLU A 108 -10.72 -9.13 -15.76
N ARG A 109 -11.14 -9.53 -14.55
CA ARG A 109 -10.91 -8.77 -13.34
C ARG A 109 -9.43 -8.66 -13.00
N ARG A 110 -8.67 -9.72 -13.20
CA ARG A 110 -7.19 -9.69 -13.03
C ARG A 110 -6.55 -8.68 -13.96
N ARG A 111 -6.94 -8.67 -15.24
CA ARG A 111 -6.43 -7.70 -16.23
C ARG A 111 -6.75 -6.26 -15.83
N ASP A 112 -7.95 -6.00 -15.33
CA ASP A 112 -8.33 -4.67 -14.84
C ASP A 112 -7.50 -4.24 -13.64
N LEU A 113 -7.24 -5.15 -12.71
CA LEU A 113 -6.41 -4.88 -11.54
C LEU A 113 -4.94 -4.62 -11.93
N VAL A 114 -4.40 -5.33 -12.93
CA VAL A 114 -3.07 -5.06 -13.48
C VAL A 114 -3.01 -3.66 -14.09
N LYS A 115 -4.03 -3.24 -14.83
CA LYS A 115 -4.11 -1.87 -15.36
C LYS A 115 -4.15 -0.83 -14.24
N GLN A 116 -4.91 -1.08 -13.19
CA GLN A 116 -4.97 -0.20 -12.02
C GLN A 116 -3.60 -0.10 -11.32
N ALA A 117 -2.91 -1.22 -11.14
CA ALA A 117 -1.58 -1.23 -10.54
C ALA A 117 -0.58 -0.41 -11.37
N ARG A 118 -0.58 -0.56 -12.68
CA ARG A 118 0.27 0.21 -13.61
C ARG A 118 -0.06 1.70 -13.55
N SER A 119 -1.34 2.06 -13.56
CA SER A 119 -1.78 3.45 -13.46
C SER A 119 -1.31 4.12 -12.17
N LYS A 120 -1.45 3.43 -11.03
CA LYS A 120 -0.93 3.91 -9.73
C LYS A 120 0.58 4.11 -9.75
N GLY A 121 1.30 3.20 -10.38
CA GLY A 121 2.76 3.31 -10.56
C GLY A 121 3.16 4.52 -11.41
N GLU A 122 2.48 4.77 -12.52
CA GLU A 122 2.75 5.94 -13.36
C GLU A 122 2.47 7.26 -12.62
N ASP A 123 1.36 7.35 -11.90
CA ASP A 123 1.03 8.52 -11.07
C ASP A 123 2.11 8.78 -10.00
N ALA A 124 2.60 7.73 -9.37
CA ALA A 124 3.67 7.83 -8.38
C ALA A 124 4.99 8.32 -9.00
N LYS A 125 5.34 7.81 -10.19
CA LYS A 125 6.55 8.27 -10.91
C LYS A 125 6.44 9.73 -11.33
N VAL A 126 5.26 10.18 -11.72
CA VAL A 126 5.01 11.61 -11.98
C VAL A 126 5.20 12.44 -10.72
N ALA A 127 4.69 11.99 -9.58
CA ALA A 127 4.89 12.67 -8.29
C ALA A 127 6.38 12.77 -7.91
N ILE A 128 7.14 11.70 -8.07
CA ILE A 128 8.59 11.67 -7.81
C ILE A 128 9.34 12.65 -8.73
N ARG A 129 9.01 12.68 -10.02
CA ARG A 129 9.63 13.63 -10.97
C ARG A 129 9.29 15.08 -10.65
N ASN A 130 8.08 15.35 -10.13
CA ASN A 130 7.70 16.68 -9.67
C ASN A 130 8.51 17.10 -8.42
N VAL A 131 8.76 16.18 -7.50
CA VAL A 131 9.65 16.44 -6.35
C VAL A 131 11.06 16.79 -6.84
N ARG A 132 11.61 15.99 -7.78
CA ARG A 132 12.92 16.26 -8.40
C ARG A 132 12.96 17.66 -9.02
N ARG A 133 11.97 18.02 -9.81
CA ARG A 133 11.92 19.34 -10.45
C ARG A 133 11.98 20.48 -9.43
N ARG A 134 11.18 20.41 -8.37
CA ARG A 134 11.17 21.43 -7.31
C ARG A 134 12.50 21.50 -6.58
N ALA A 135 13.12 20.36 -6.27
CA ALA A 135 14.43 20.34 -5.65
C ALA A 135 15.51 20.95 -6.56
N LYS A 136 15.44 20.66 -7.87
CA LYS A 136 16.35 21.29 -8.84
C LYS A 136 16.18 22.80 -8.89
N GLU A 137 14.95 23.31 -8.94
CA GLU A 137 14.66 24.75 -8.89
C GLU A 137 15.26 25.40 -7.64
N GLU A 138 15.23 24.72 -6.50
CA GLU A 138 15.85 25.19 -5.26
C GLU A 138 17.38 25.21 -5.35
N LEU A 139 18.00 24.16 -5.91
CA LEU A 139 19.46 24.13 -6.14
C LEU A 139 19.91 25.24 -7.10
N ASP A 140 19.15 25.47 -8.17
CA ASP A 140 19.42 26.55 -9.13
C ASP A 140 19.33 27.94 -8.45
N ARG A 141 18.41 28.11 -7.50
CA ARG A 141 18.30 29.34 -6.70
C ARG A 141 19.51 29.52 -5.80
N ILE A 142 19.92 28.49 -5.07
CA ILE A 142 21.10 28.50 -4.20
C ILE A 142 22.36 28.91 -4.99
N ALA A 143 22.53 28.38 -6.20
CA ALA A 143 23.63 28.75 -7.08
C ALA A 143 23.57 30.22 -7.51
N LYS A 144 22.40 30.69 -7.91
CA LYS A 144 22.17 32.07 -8.37
C LYS A 144 22.41 33.09 -7.27
N ASP A 145 22.02 32.76 -6.04
CA ASP A 145 22.19 33.64 -4.88
C ASP A 145 23.62 33.60 -4.32
N GLY A 146 24.49 32.76 -4.90
CA GLY A 146 25.89 32.65 -4.49
C GLY A 146 26.07 31.96 -3.14
N GLU A 147 25.08 31.23 -2.67
CA GLU A 147 25.08 30.57 -1.36
C GLU A 147 25.90 29.27 -1.36
N ALA A 148 26.19 28.71 -2.53
CA ALA A 148 27.07 27.56 -2.73
C ALA A 148 27.85 27.66 -4.04
N GLY A 149 28.98 26.96 -4.13
CA GLY A 149 29.80 26.90 -5.34
C GLY A 149 29.13 26.07 -6.43
N GLU A 150 29.41 26.42 -7.71
CA GLU A 150 28.84 25.71 -8.86
C GLU A 150 29.15 24.21 -8.85
N ASP A 151 30.33 23.80 -8.39
CA ASP A 151 30.72 22.40 -8.29
C ASP A 151 29.94 21.63 -7.20
N GLU A 152 29.56 22.31 -6.11
CA GLU A 152 28.76 21.74 -5.06
C GLU A 152 27.31 21.52 -5.55
N VAL A 153 26.75 22.50 -6.23
CA VAL A 153 25.41 22.41 -6.84
C VAL A 153 25.37 21.31 -7.88
N ARG A 154 26.41 21.18 -8.72
CA ARG A 154 26.48 20.13 -9.74
C ARG A 154 26.55 18.72 -9.12
N ARG A 155 27.25 18.55 -8.00
CA ARG A 155 27.27 17.28 -7.26
C ARG A 155 25.89 16.98 -6.66
N ALA A 156 25.23 17.98 -6.10
CA ALA A 156 23.89 17.84 -5.56
C ALA A 156 22.86 17.47 -6.63
N GLU A 157 22.95 18.05 -7.84
CA GLU A 157 22.09 17.66 -8.96
C GLU A 157 22.28 16.20 -9.35
N LYS A 158 23.52 15.71 -9.35
CA LYS A 158 23.79 14.30 -9.62
C LYS A 158 23.21 13.40 -8.54
N GLU A 159 23.37 13.75 -7.28
CA GLU A 159 22.79 13.02 -6.15
C GLU A 159 21.26 13.00 -6.24
N LEU A 160 20.63 14.13 -6.59
CA LEU A 160 19.19 14.22 -6.81
C LEU A 160 18.72 13.33 -7.97
N ASP A 161 19.49 13.21 -9.04
CA ASP A 161 19.20 12.30 -10.15
C ASP A 161 19.30 10.83 -9.73
N ASP A 162 20.30 10.48 -8.92
CA ASP A 162 20.49 9.14 -8.37
C ASP A 162 19.35 8.78 -7.40
N LEU A 163 18.94 9.68 -6.52
CA LEU A 163 17.77 9.52 -5.64
C LEU A 163 16.48 9.32 -6.44
N THR A 164 16.28 10.10 -7.49
CA THR A 164 15.11 9.99 -8.37
C THR A 164 15.07 8.62 -9.04
N ALA A 165 16.18 8.17 -9.62
CA ALA A 165 16.28 6.86 -10.27
C ALA A 165 16.00 5.71 -9.28
N GLN A 166 16.56 5.79 -8.08
CA GLN A 166 16.34 4.80 -7.02
C GLN A 166 14.87 4.67 -6.66
N HIS A 167 14.17 5.78 -6.44
CA HIS A 167 12.76 5.77 -6.05
C HIS A 167 11.83 5.39 -7.21
N VAL A 168 12.12 5.80 -8.45
CA VAL A 168 11.39 5.35 -9.65
C VAL A 168 11.53 3.83 -9.82
N ASN A 169 12.74 3.29 -9.66
CA ASN A 169 12.97 1.84 -9.70
C ASN A 169 12.22 1.12 -8.57
N GLY A 170 12.13 1.70 -7.39
CA GLY A 170 11.33 1.16 -6.28
C GLY A 170 9.84 1.07 -6.62
N ILE A 171 9.29 2.04 -7.33
CA ILE A 171 7.90 1.99 -7.84
C ILE A 171 7.75 0.90 -8.90
N ASP A 172 8.66 0.82 -9.87
CA ASP A 172 8.61 -0.21 -10.93
C ASP A 172 8.66 -1.62 -10.34
N ASP A 173 9.51 -1.85 -9.35
CA ASP A 173 9.61 -3.14 -8.65
C ASP A 173 8.33 -3.47 -7.88
N ALA A 174 7.75 -2.50 -7.18
CA ALA A 174 6.49 -2.68 -6.46
C ALA A 174 5.33 -3.04 -7.40
N VAL A 175 5.23 -2.36 -8.55
CA VAL A 175 4.21 -2.65 -9.59
C VAL A 175 4.43 -4.03 -10.19
N LYS A 176 5.66 -4.39 -10.54
CA LYS A 176 6.02 -5.70 -11.10
C LYS A 176 5.68 -6.84 -10.15
N ASN A 177 6.01 -6.68 -8.88
CA ASN A 177 5.69 -7.67 -7.85
C ASN A 177 4.16 -7.84 -7.72
N LYS A 178 3.41 -6.73 -7.73
CA LYS A 178 1.95 -6.79 -7.67
C LYS A 178 1.33 -7.42 -8.91
N GLU A 179 1.84 -7.15 -10.08
CA GLU A 179 1.41 -7.81 -11.32
C GLU A 179 1.62 -9.34 -11.24
N SER A 180 2.77 -9.77 -10.74
CA SER A 180 3.06 -11.19 -10.54
C SER A 180 2.06 -11.84 -9.57
N GLU A 181 1.76 -11.20 -8.45
CA GLU A 181 0.77 -11.67 -7.48
C GLU A 181 -0.64 -11.78 -8.10
N LEU A 182 -1.03 -10.81 -8.92
CA LEU A 182 -2.34 -10.77 -9.58
C LEU A 182 -2.48 -11.85 -10.66
N LEU A 183 -1.38 -12.27 -11.29
CA LEU A 183 -1.35 -13.26 -12.34
C LEU A 183 -1.12 -14.69 -11.83
N GLU A 184 -0.71 -14.86 -10.58
CA GLU A 184 -0.62 -16.18 -9.95
C GLU A 184 -2.03 -16.80 -9.80
N VAL A 185 -2.17 -18.06 -10.27
CA VAL A 185 -3.43 -18.79 -10.24
C VAL A 185 -3.53 -19.67 -9.00
#